data_e11ec4001a6464d6bf5192d578f003a2
#
_entry.id   e11ec4001a6464d6bf5192d578f003a2
#
_cell.length_a   1.000
_cell.length_b   1.000
_cell.length_c   1.000
_cell.angle_alpha   90.00
_cell.angle_beta   90.00
_cell.angle_gamma   90.00
#
_symmetry.space_group_name_H-M   'P 1'
#
loop_
_entity.id
_entity.type
_entity.pdbx_description
1 polymer ?
#
loop_
_entity_poly.entity_id
_entity_poly.type
_entity_poly.pdbx_seq_one_letter_code
_entity_poly.pdbx_strand_id
1 'polypeptide(L)'
;MSTSGFVDGVATGDGGHSGVKEAKRMTAGPIEFVKMQGLGNDYVYIDCFAEPTPADPSALAPRIADRHFGVGGDGLVLVMPSAVAAARMRMFNADGSESEMCGNGVRCVAHLVVARGHAPAGAVTIETGRGVLTLDVAPDGPRRSRVRVDMGEPLLSAAEIPVVLAGAAGGDRVVDAGCPALGAPEAWWEDAGLDPRMTCVSMGNPHVTFYCRDVARVPLASVGPRIETHSIFPRRINVHFVQVLSPERVRMRTWERGSGITMACGTGASAVCVSGV
;
A
#
# COMPACT_ATOMS: atom_id res chain seq x y z
N MET A 1 6.45 -15.28 5.17
CA MET A 1 6.42 -16.06 6.41
C MET A 1 5.32 -15.51 7.29
N SER A 2 4.63 -16.33 8.05
CA SER A 2 3.65 -15.89 9.05
C SER A 2 4.14 -16.29 10.44
N THR A 3 4.01 -15.41 11.42
CA THR A 3 4.28 -15.67 12.84
C THR A 3 3.07 -15.24 13.64
N SER A 4 2.74 -15.94 14.71
CA SER A 4 1.73 -15.55 15.68
C SER A 4 2.40 -15.14 16.98
N GLY A 5 1.79 -14.24 17.73
CA GLY A 5 2.30 -13.76 19.00
C GLY A 5 1.26 -12.95 19.77
N PHE A 6 1.62 -12.55 20.99
CA PHE A 6 0.78 -11.76 21.88
C PHE A 6 1.46 -10.43 22.18
N VAL A 7 0.67 -9.38 22.32
CA VAL A 7 1.12 -8.06 22.79
C VAL A 7 0.51 -7.80 24.15
N ASP A 8 1.35 -7.72 25.19
CA ASP A 8 0.90 -7.33 26.52
C ASP A 8 0.61 -5.84 26.60
N GLY A 9 -0.47 -5.47 27.28
CA GLY A 9 -0.77 -4.06 27.61
C GLY A 9 0.31 -3.50 28.53
N VAL A 10 0.87 -2.32 28.17
CA VAL A 10 1.91 -1.65 28.98
C VAL A 10 1.39 -1.37 30.37
N ALA A 11 2.04 -1.93 31.40
CA ALA A 11 1.79 -1.61 32.81
C ALA A 11 2.20 -0.15 33.09
N THR A 12 1.27 0.68 33.60
CA THR A 12 1.57 2.02 34.10
C THR A 12 2.16 1.94 35.49
N GLY A 13 3.42 2.39 35.63
CA GLY A 13 4.01 2.64 36.95
C GLY A 13 3.30 3.81 37.62
N ASP A 14 2.93 3.60 38.88
CA ASP A 14 2.29 4.60 39.77
C ASP A 14 3.31 5.68 40.18
N GLY A 15 3.01 6.94 39.88
CA GLY A 15 3.86 8.09 40.26
C GLY A 15 3.10 9.41 40.04
N GLY A 16 2.43 9.92 41.07
CA GLY A 16 1.55 11.07 41.00
C GLY A 16 2.22 12.37 40.57
N HIS A 17 1.54 13.18 39.80
CA HIS A 17 1.10 14.57 39.97
C HIS A 17 0.54 15.16 38.69
N SER A 18 -0.68 15.66 38.82
CA SER A 18 -1.33 16.77 38.08
C SER A 18 -1.28 16.83 36.55
N GLY A 19 -2.43 16.62 35.90
CA GLY A 19 -2.77 17.38 34.71
C GLY A 19 -2.61 16.66 33.36
N VAL A 20 -2.55 15.33 33.32
CA VAL A 20 -2.58 14.58 32.06
C VAL A 20 -4.01 14.10 31.82
N LYS A 21 -4.62 14.49 30.68
CA LYS A 21 -5.89 13.94 30.22
C LYS A 21 -5.77 12.42 30.24
N GLU A 22 -6.65 11.74 30.95
CA GLU A 22 -6.74 10.29 31.04
C GLU A 22 -6.68 9.66 29.64
N ALA A 23 -5.58 8.98 29.32
CA ALA A 23 -5.47 8.16 28.13
C ALA A 23 -6.51 7.03 28.29
N LYS A 24 -7.55 7.05 27.46
CA LYS A 24 -8.61 6.06 27.42
C LYS A 24 -7.98 4.67 27.38
N ARG A 25 -8.21 3.83 28.38
CA ARG A 25 -7.65 2.49 28.52
C ARG A 25 -7.89 1.70 27.22
N MET A 26 -6.82 1.44 26.50
CA MET A 26 -6.82 0.44 25.43
C MET A 26 -6.96 -0.94 26.08
N THR A 27 -7.64 -1.85 25.41
CA THR A 27 -8.00 -3.23 25.81
C THR A 27 -7.24 -3.79 27.02
N ALA A 28 -7.95 -4.25 28.03
CA ALA A 28 -7.39 -4.70 29.31
C ALA A 28 -6.80 -6.13 29.26
N GLY A 29 -6.25 -6.60 28.14
CA GLY A 29 -5.69 -7.95 27.98
C GLY A 29 -4.76 -8.07 26.79
N PRO A 30 -4.06 -9.23 26.65
CA PRO A 30 -3.22 -9.54 25.52
C PRO A 30 -4.06 -9.57 24.21
N ILE A 31 -3.47 -9.14 23.10
CA ILE A 31 -4.09 -9.16 21.77
C ILE A 31 -3.40 -10.25 20.95
N GLU A 32 -4.17 -11.25 20.47
CA GLU A 32 -3.64 -12.22 19.52
C GLU A 32 -3.50 -11.58 18.13
N PHE A 33 -2.37 -11.80 17.48
CA PHE A 33 -2.10 -11.29 16.14
C PHE A 33 -1.36 -12.29 15.27
N VAL A 34 -1.42 -12.09 13.95
CA VAL A 34 -0.61 -12.82 12.98
C VAL A 34 0.28 -11.81 12.24
N LYS A 35 1.58 -12.09 12.18
CA LYS A 35 2.52 -11.32 11.36
C LYS A 35 2.61 -11.97 9.98
N MET A 36 2.27 -11.23 8.93
CA MET A 36 2.34 -11.72 7.55
C MET A 36 2.98 -10.68 6.64
N GLN A 37 3.49 -11.14 5.50
CA GLN A 37 4.04 -10.28 4.47
C GLN A 37 3.56 -10.70 3.07
N GLY A 38 3.35 -9.72 2.21
CA GLY A 38 3.13 -9.89 0.78
C GLY A 38 4.19 -9.13 -0.01
N LEU A 39 5.11 -9.86 -0.65
CA LEU A 39 6.21 -9.28 -1.45
C LEU A 39 7.10 -8.30 -0.67
N GLY A 40 7.39 -8.60 0.60
CA GLY A 40 8.23 -7.78 1.48
C GLY A 40 7.51 -6.69 2.25
N ASN A 41 6.26 -6.40 1.93
CA ASN A 41 5.42 -5.46 2.67
C ASN A 41 4.75 -6.20 3.83
N ASP A 42 5.17 -5.92 5.07
CA ASP A 42 4.85 -6.71 6.26
C ASP A 42 3.97 -5.95 7.24
N TYR A 43 2.84 -6.56 7.60
CA TYR A 43 1.86 -6.00 8.53
C TYR A 43 1.59 -6.95 9.69
N VAL A 44 1.08 -6.36 10.77
CA VAL A 44 0.44 -7.10 11.88
C VAL A 44 -1.06 -7.20 11.57
N TYR A 45 -1.61 -8.41 11.65
CA TYR A 45 -3.02 -8.70 11.38
C TYR A 45 -3.73 -9.14 12.65
N ILE A 46 -4.85 -8.51 12.98
CA ILE A 46 -5.75 -8.91 14.06
C ILE A 46 -7.00 -9.50 13.44
N ASP A 47 -7.30 -10.76 13.78
CA ASP A 47 -8.51 -11.46 13.35
C ASP A 47 -9.68 -11.07 14.27
N CYS A 48 -10.45 -10.06 13.87
CA CYS A 48 -11.59 -9.57 14.63
C CYS A 48 -12.85 -10.44 14.49
N PHE A 49 -12.79 -11.61 13.88
CA PHE A 49 -13.80 -12.65 14.05
C PHE A 49 -13.65 -13.37 15.39
N ALA A 50 -12.40 -13.51 15.87
CA ALA A 50 -12.07 -14.17 17.13
C ALA A 50 -11.73 -13.17 18.24
N GLU A 51 -11.12 -12.04 17.89
CA GLU A 51 -10.65 -11.01 18.81
C GLU A 51 -11.57 -9.78 18.80
N PRO A 52 -11.74 -9.07 19.91
CA PRO A 52 -12.44 -7.79 19.92
C PRO A 52 -11.68 -6.76 19.08
N THR A 53 -12.43 -5.97 18.31
CA THR A 53 -11.86 -4.85 17.55
C THR A 53 -11.21 -3.84 18.52
N PRO A 54 -9.92 -3.48 18.33
CA PRO A 54 -9.28 -2.45 19.14
C PRO A 54 -10.08 -1.14 19.15
N ALA A 55 -10.21 -0.53 20.33
CA ALA A 55 -11.00 0.69 20.49
C ALA A 55 -10.44 1.89 19.69
N ASP A 56 -9.11 1.97 19.57
CA ASP A 56 -8.41 3.00 18.80
C ASP A 56 -7.28 2.37 17.96
N PRO A 57 -7.60 1.85 16.77
CA PRO A 57 -6.60 1.24 15.88
C PRO A 57 -5.56 2.25 15.38
N SER A 58 -5.93 3.51 15.20
CA SER A 58 -5.01 4.57 14.76
C SER A 58 -3.91 4.85 15.79
N ALA A 59 -4.25 4.87 17.08
CA ALA A 59 -3.26 5.00 18.14
C ALA A 59 -2.47 3.71 18.39
N LEU A 60 -3.05 2.53 18.09
CA LEU A 60 -2.38 1.24 18.23
C LEU A 60 -1.33 1.02 17.12
N ALA A 61 -1.64 1.39 15.88
CA ALA A 61 -0.81 1.09 14.73
C ALA A 61 0.64 1.59 14.85
N PRO A 62 0.94 2.84 15.25
CA PRO A 62 2.33 3.29 15.42
C PRO A 62 3.10 2.49 16.46
N ARG A 63 2.44 2.10 17.54
CA ARG A 63 3.06 1.34 18.63
C ARG A 63 3.38 -0.08 18.23
N ILE A 64 2.46 -0.77 17.54
CA ILE A 64 2.64 -2.16 17.10
C ILE A 64 3.58 -2.27 15.91
N ALA A 65 3.60 -1.24 15.05
CA ALA A 65 4.46 -1.17 13.86
C ALA A 65 5.91 -0.80 14.18
N ASP A 66 6.19 -0.24 15.34
CA ASP A 66 7.55 0.11 15.76
C ASP A 66 8.46 -1.13 15.69
N ARG A 67 9.57 -1.03 14.92
CA ARG A 67 10.47 -2.18 14.68
C ARG A 67 11.46 -2.43 15.83
N HIS A 68 11.52 -1.52 16.81
CA HIS A 68 12.41 -1.62 17.96
C HIS A 68 11.65 -1.97 19.25
N PHE A 69 10.48 -1.37 19.45
CA PHE A 69 9.73 -1.47 20.71
C PHE A 69 8.36 -2.13 20.53
N GLY A 70 7.93 -2.40 19.31
CA GLY A 70 6.70 -3.10 18.97
C GLY A 70 6.96 -4.48 18.34
N VAL A 71 5.97 -4.97 17.60
CA VAL A 71 6.11 -6.17 16.75
C VAL A 71 6.95 -5.86 15.52
N GLY A 72 6.90 -4.61 15.07
CA GLY A 72 7.56 -4.11 13.88
C GLY A 72 6.78 -4.46 12.60
N GLY A 73 6.66 -3.51 11.69
CA GLY A 73 5.99 -3.70 10.41
C GLY A 73 5.65 -2.40 9.73
N ASP A 74 4.97 -2.50 8.60
CA ASP A 74 4.52 -1.35 7.82
C ASP A 74 3.19 -0.79 8.34
N GLY A 75 2.56 -1.47 9.33
CA GLY A 75 1.34 -1.04 9.98
C GLY A 75 0.51 -2.19 10.55
N LEU A 76 -0.77 -1.89 10.76
CA LEU A 76 -1.77 -2.76 11.37
C LEU A 76 -2.92 -3.00 10.37
N VAL A 77 -3.37 -4.24 10.27
CA VAL A 77 -4.56 -4.62 9.49
C VAL A 77 -5.56 -5.33 10.40
N LEU A 78 -6.81 -4.87 10.38
CA LEU A 78 -7.94 -5.53 11.03
C LEU A 78 -8.69 -6.34 10.00
N VAL A 79 -8.91 -7.63 10.30
CA VAL A 79 -9.72 -8.54 9.49
C VAL A 79 -11.04 -8.75 10.23
N MET A 80 -12.12 -8.16 9.71
CA MET A 80 -13.40 -8.00 10.41
C MET A 80 -14.52 -8.75 9.68
N PRO A 81 -15.60 -9.13 10.37
CA PRO A 81 -16.84 -9.54 9.71
C PRO A 81 -17.36 -8.45 8.76
N SER A 82 -18.00 -8.85 7.67
CA SER A 82 -18.66 -7.96 6.70
C SER A 82 -20.08 -8.42 6.44
N ALA A 83 -20.96 -7.46 6.17
CA ALA A 83 -22.34 -7.74 5.75
C ALA A 83 -22.47 -7.99 4.23
N VAL A 84 -21.42 -7.64 3.45
CA VAL A 84 -21.47 -7.62 1.97
C VAL A 84 -20.36 -8.46 1.32
N ALA A 85 -19.41 -8.98 2.10
CA ALA A 85 -18.29 -9.76 1.64
C ALA A 85 -17.91 -10.86 2.65
N ALA A 86 -16.96 -11.74 2.31
CA ALA A 86 -16.49 -12.76 3.23
C ALA A 86 -15.76 -12.17 4.46
N ALA A 87 -15.10 -11.03 4.27
CA ALA A 87 -14.50 -10.26 5.36
C ALA A 87 -14.36 -8.78 4.95
N ARG A 88 -14.13 -7.92 5.94
CA ARG A 88 -13.78 -6.51 5.78
C ARG A 88 -12.36 -6.28 6.24
N MET A 89 -11.60 -5.55 5.43
CA MET A 89 -10.26 -5.08 5.75
C MET A 89 -10.30 -3.61 6.16
N ARG A 90 -9.72 -3.29 7.32
CA ARG A 90 -9.29 -1.92 7.66
C ARG A 90 -7.78 -1.93 7.87
N MET A 91 -7.10 -0.93 7.32
CA MET A 91 -5.65 -0.87 7.35
C MET A 91 -5.16 0.47 7.86
N PHE A 92 -4.17 0.42 8.75
CA PHE A 92 -3.54 1.58 9.35
C PHE A 92 -2.05 1.52 9.10
N ASN A 93 -1.49 2.59 8.53
CA ASN A 93 -0.06 2.74 8.31
C ASN A 93 0.71 2.85 9.63
N ALA A 94 2.04 2.75 9.57
CA ALA A 94 2.90 2.90 10.74
C ALA A 94 2.79 4.28 11.43
N ASP A 95 2.28 5.31 10.74
CA ASP A 95 2.00 6.64 11.31
C ASP A 95 0.60 6.77 11.95
N GLY A 96 -0.21 5.70 11.90
CA GLY A 96 -1.58 5.66 12.42
C GLY A 96 -2.64 6.14 11.44
N SER A 97 -2.28 6.63 10.26
CA SER A 97 -3.24 7.01 9.23
C SER A 97 -3.96 5.79 8.66
N GLU A 98 -5.29 5.88 8.48
CA GLU A 98 -6.06 4.82 7.84
C GLU A 98 -5.90 4.91 6.32
N SER A 99 -5.63 3.78 5.68
CA SER A 99 -5.54 3.65 4.23
C SER A 99 -6.72 2.89 3.67
N GLU A 100 -7.22 3.35 2.52
CA GLU A 100 -8.38 2.75 1.86
C GLU A 100 -8.11 1.33 1.34
N MET A 101 -6.86 1.06 0.88
CA MET A 101 -6.49 -0.25 0.32
C MET A 101 -4.97 -0.40 0.16
N CYS A 102 -4.49 -1.63 0.37
CA CYS A 102 -3.14 -2.07 -0.03
C CYS A 102 -3.23 -3.41 -0.77
N GLY A 103 -2.81 -3.42 -2.03
CA GLY A 103 -2.84 -4.64 -2.87
C GLY A 103 -2.01 -5.80 -2.31
N ASN A 104 -0.94 -5.51 -1.57
CA ASN A 104 -0.14 -6.53 -0.88
C ASN A 104 -0.86 -7.02 0.39
N GLY A 105 -1.38 -6.08 1.19
CA GLY A 105 -2.10 -6.37 2.43
C GLY A 105 -3.38 -7.19 2.21
N VAL A 106 -4.18 -6.85 1.20
CA VAL A 106 -5.45 -7.58 0.92
C VAL A 106 -5.21 -9.04 0.55
N ARG A 107 -4.08 -9.39 -0.08
CA ARG A 107 -3.72 -10.79 -0.35
C ARG A 107 -3.47 -11.58 0.94
N CYS A 108 -2.83 -10.96 1.91
CA CYS A 108 -2.64 -11.57 3.23
C CYS A 108 -3.97 -11.72 3.97
N VAL A 109 -4.89 -10.73 3.87
CA VAL A 109 -6.24 -10.84 4.42
C VAL A 109 -6.97 -12.04 3.82
N ALA A 110 -6.97 -12.17 2.49
CA ALA A 110 -7.63 -13.30 1.82
C ALA A 110 -7.02 -14.66 2.21
N HIS A 111 -5.68 -14.73 2.34
CA HIS A 111 -5.02 -15.93 2.88
C HIS A 111 -5.51 -16.24 4.31
N LEU A 112 -5.53 -15.26 5.21
CA LEU A 112 -5.93 -15.45 6.60
C LEU A 112 -7.39 -15.89 6.72
N VAL A 113 -8.29 -15.28 5.95
CA VAL A 113 -9.72 -15.61 5.89
C VAL A 113 -9.93 -17.08 5.51
N VAL A 114 -9.20 -17.58 4.51
CA VAL A 114 -9.25 -18.99 4.10
C VAL A 114 -8.58 -19.90 5.14
N ALA A 115 -7.40 -19.52 5.64
CA ALA A 115 -6.65 -20.33 6.60
C ALA A 115 -7.37 -20.49 7.96
N ARG A 116 -8.18 -19.51 8.35
CA ARG A 116 -9.00 -19.52 9.56
C ARG A 116 -10.40 -20.14 9.34
N GLY A 117 -10.74 -20.51 8.10
CA GLY A 117 -12.03 -21.12 7.76
C GLY A 117 -13.21 -20.14 7.69
N HIS A 118 -12.95 -18.82 7.62
CA HIS A 118 -14.02 -17.81 7.46
C HIS A 118 -14.61 -17.82 6.04
N ALA A 119 -13.85 -18.34 5.05
CA ALA A 119 -14.34 -18.60 3.70
C ALA A 119 -13.61 -19.81 3.09
N PRO A 120 -14.23 -20.51 2.09
CA PRO A 120 -13.53 -21.56 1.33
C PRO A 120 -12.43 -20.96 0.44
N ALA A 121 -11.46 -21.79 0.05
CA ALA A 121 -10.48 -21.43 -0.98
C ALA A 121 -11.14 -21.21 -2.34
N GLY A 122 -10.47 -20.49 -3.24
CA GLY A 122 -11.00 -20.05 -4.54
C GLY A 122 -11.39 -18.59 -4.51
N ALA A 123 -12.55 -18.24 -5.04
CA ALA A 123 -13.04 -16.86 -5.10
C ALA A 123 -13.48 -16.37 -3.72
N VAL A 124 -12.73 -15.41 -3.17
CA VAL A 124 -12.98 -14.78 -1.86
C VAL A 124 -13.23 -13.29 -2.07
N THR A 125 -14.29 -12.76 -1.47
CA THR A 125 -14.58 -11.33 -1.53
C THR A 125 -14.12 -10.63 -0.25
N ILE A 126 -13.45 -9.48 -0.41
CA ILE A 126 -12.98 -8.65 0.72
C ILE A 126 -13.51 -7.23 0.53
N GLU A 127 -14.25 -6.75 1.53
CA GLU A 127 -14.67 -5.36 1.63
C GLU A 127 -13.48 -4.50 2.05
N THR A 128 -13.23 -3.42 1.32
CA THR A 128 -12.17 -2.44 1.59
C THR A 128 -12.74 -1.03 1.57
N GLY A 129 -11.97 -0.02 1.95
CA GLY A 129 -12.37 1.39 1.82
C GLY A 129 -12.68 1.83 0.39
N ARG A 130 -12.25 1.05 -0.62
CA ARG A 130 -12.52 1.27 -2.06
C ARG A 130 -13.68 0.45 -2.63
N GLY A 131 -14.33 -0.36 -1.82
CA GLY A 131 -15.38 -1.28 -2.24
C GLY A 131 -14.98 -2.75 -2.06
N VAL A 132 -15.78 -3.64 -2.63
CA VAL A 132 -15.58 -5.09 -2.54
C VAL A 132 -14.64 -5.55 -3.66
N LEU A 133 -13.56 -6.22 -3.27
CA LEU A 133 -12.61 -6.85 -4.20
C LEU A 133 -12.84 -8.36 -4.24
N THR A 134 -12.71 -8.96 -5.41
CA THR A 134 -12.68 -10.41 -5.58
C THR A 134 -11.24 -10.89 -5.73
N LEU A 135 -10.86 -11.86 -4.92
CA LEU A 135 -9.53 -12.47 -4.92
C LEU A 135 -9.68 -13.97 -5.17
N ASP A 136 -8.80 -14.51 -5.99
CA ASP A 136 -8.70 -15.96 -6.19
C ASP A 136 -7.55 -16.51 -5.34
N VAL A 137 -7.89 -17.32 -4.34
CA VAL A 137 -6.98 -17.83 -3.32
C VAL A 137 -6.70 -19.31 -3.55
N ALA A 138 -5.48 -19.63 -3.92
CA ALA A 138 -4.98 -20.99 -4.05
C ALA A 138 -3.98 -21.28 -2.92
N PRO A 139 -4.37 -22.03 -1.88
CA PRO A 139 -3.45 -22.43 -0.80
C PRO A 139 -2.26 -23.21 -1.33
N ASP A 140 -1.07 -22.91 -0.81
CA ASP A 140 0.19 -23.58 -1.11
C ASP A 140 0.86 -23.95 0.23
N GLY A 141 0.22 -24.88 0.94
CA GLY A 141 0.58 -25.27 2.30
C GLY A 141 -0.07 -24.41 3.38
N PRO A 142 0.21 -24.71 4.67
CA PRO A 142 -0.54 -24.13 5.80
C PRO A 142 -0.22 -22.64 6.07
N ARG A 143 0.88 -22.13 5.53
CA ARG A 143 1.38 -20.78 5.81
C ARG A 143 1.53 -19.89 4.56
N ARG A 144 1.10 -20.39 3.42
CA ARG A 144 1.30 -19.70 2.14
C ARG A 144 0.12 -19.92 1.21
N SER A 145 -0.20 -18.88 0.43
CA SER A 145 -1.15 -18.99 -0.68
C SER A 145 -0.63 -18.19 -1.86
N ARG A 146 -0.99 -18.62 -3.05
CA ARG A 146 -0.96 -17.78 -4.24
C ARG A 146 -2.29 -17.07 -4.31
N VAL A 147 -2.26 -15.74 -4.38
CA VAL A 147 -3.48 -14.93 -4.41
C VAL A 147 -3.43 -14.00 -5.63
N ARG A 148 -4.43 -14.15 -6.50
CA ARG A 148 -4.67 -13.25 -7.61
C ARG A 148 -5.74 -12.24 -7.19
N VAL A 149 -5.47 -10.96 -7.43
CA VAL A 149 -6.39 -9.86 -7.12
C VAL A 149 -6.90 -9.29 -8.43
N ASP A 150 -8.19 -9.15 -8.57
CA ASP A 150 -8.79 -8.32 -9.60
C ASP A 150 -8.61 -6.85 -9.18
N MET A 151 -7.78 -6.12 -9.92
CA MET A 151 -7.45 -4.73 -9.62
C MET A 151 -8.46 -3.73 -10.21
N GLY A 152 -9.48 -4.23 -10.93
CA GLY A 152 -10.45 -3.43 -11.64
C GLY A 152 -9.89 -2.74 -12.89
N GLU A 153 -10.69 -1.86 -13.48
CA GLU A 153 -10.32 -1.12 -14.68
C GLU A 153 -9.43 0.09 -14.33
N PRO A 154 -8.41 0.38 -15.18
CA PRO A 154 -7.59 1.56 -15.02
C PRO A 154 -8.36 2.83 -15.41
N LEU A 155 -8.21 3.90 -14.61
CA LEU A 155 -8.70 5.22 -14.95
C LEU A 155 -7.57 6.02 -15.58
N LEU A 156 -7.84 6.65 -16.73
CA LEU A 156 -6.82 7.29 -17.56
C LEU A 156 -7.02 8.81 -17.72
N SER A 157 -8.20 9.34 -17.36
CA SER A 157 -8.44 10.78 -17.47
C SER A 157 -7.73 11.56 -16.37
N ALA A 158 -7.20 12.73 -16.72
CA ALA A 158 -6.44 13.59 -15.79
C ALA A 158 -7.22 13.93 -14.53
N ALA A 159 -8.55 14.15 -14.64
CA ALA A 159 -9.41 14.46 -13.49
C ALA A 159 -9.57 13.29 -12.52
N GLU A 160 -9.64 12.05 -13.03
CA GLU A 160 -9.84 10.85 -12.22
C GLU A 160 -8.54 10.38 -11.54
N ILE A 161 -7.37 10.73 -12.09
CA ILE A 161 -6.07 10.31 -11.54
C ILE A 161 -5.70 11.04 -10.23
N PRO A 162 -5.95 12.27 -9.81
CA PRO A 162 -6.04 13.58 -10.43
C PRO A 162 -4.67 14.17 -10.80
N VAL A 163 -4.58 14.69 -12.00
CA VAL A 163 -3.38 15.38 -12.52
C VAL A 163 -3.78 16.73 -13.10
N VAL A 164 -3.03 17.77 -12.79
CA VAL A 164 -3.26 19.14 -13.28
C VAL A 164 -2.10 19.57 -14.17
N LEU A 165 -2.32 19.57 -15.49
CA LEU A 165 -1.35 20.04 -16.46
C LEU A 165 -1.87 21.29 -17.17
N ALA A 166 -0.99 22.25 -17.39
CA ALA A 166 -1.33 23.44 -18.15
C ALA A 166 -1.74 23.07 -19.59
N GLY A 167 -2.92 23.51 -20.01
CA GLY A 167 -3.45 23.23 -21.35
C GLY A 167 -4.16 21.89 -21.53
N ALA A 168 -4.18 21.03 -20.52
CA ALA A 168 -4.93 19.77 -20.56
C ALA A 168 -6.36 19.97 -19.99
N ALA A 169 -7.37 19.45 -20.68
CA ALA A 169 -8.72 19.34 -20.15
C ALA A 169 -8.83 18.15 -19.17
N GLY A 170 -9.79 18.20 -18.23
CA GLY A 170 -9.95 17.16 -17.22
C GLY A 170 -10.24 15.75 -17.79
N GLY A 171 -10.84 15.68 -18.98
CA GLY A 171 -11.09 14.42 -19.70
C GLY A 171 -9.90 13.88 -20.50
N ASP A 172 -8.84 14.65 -20.67
CA ASP A 172 -7.68 14.25 -21.45
C ASP A 172 -6.90 13.15 -20.72
N ARG A 173 -6.35 12.23 -21.50
CA ARG A 173 -5.42 11.22 -20.99
C ARG A 173 -4.03 11.82 -20.83
N VAL A 174 -3.35 11.47 -19.74
CA VAL A 174 -1.96 11.86 -19.52
C VAL A 174 -1.06 10.72 -19.98
N VAL A 175 -0.81 10.68 -21.29
CA VAL A 175 0.02 9.68 -21.94
C VAL A 175 1.15 10.38 -22.66
N ASP A 176 2.38 9.95 -22.40
CA ASP A 176 3.59 10.43 -23.07
C ASP A 176 3.74 11.98 -23.01
N ALA A 177 3.32 12.55 -21.90
CA ALA A 177 3.29 13.99 -21.64
C ALA A 177 4.57 14.47 -20.97
N GLY A 178 5.00 15.71 -21.25
CA GLY A 178 6.09 16.33 -20.51
C GLY A 178 5.78 16.44 -19.02
N CYS A 179 6.77 16.20 -18.15
CA CYS A 179 6.59 16.22 -16.71
C CYS A 179 7.27 17.42 -16.03
N PRO A 180 6.53 18.48 -15.67
CA PRO A 180 7.10 19.62 -14.94
C PRO A 180 7.72 19.24 -13.59
N ALA A 181 7.27 18.16 -12.96
CA ALA A 181 7.76 17.72 -11.66
C ALA A 181 9.20 17.18 -11.70
N LEU A 182 9.72 16.82 -12.87
CA LEU A 182 11.13 16.47 -13.03
C LEU A 182 12.05 17.68 -12.90
N GLY A 183 11.57 18.89 -13.24
CA GLY A 183 12.36 20.10 -13.26
C GLY A 183 13.31 20.19 -14.46
N ALA A 184 14.44 20.90 -14.29
CA ALA A 184 15.47 21.00 -15.31
C ALA A 184 16.27 19.68 -15.42
N PRO A 185 16.84 19.38 -16.61
CA PRO A 185 17.71 18.21 -16.78
C PRO A 185 18.87 18.19 -15.79
N GLU A 186 19.09 17.03 -15.20
CA GLU A 186 20.17 16.74 -14.27
C GLU A 186 21.08 15.63 -14.84
N ALA A 187 22.33 15.54 -14.40
CA ALA A 187 23.30 14.57 -14.94
C ALA A 187 22.80 13.10 -14.89
N TRP A 188 22.04 12.73 -13.87
CA TRP A 188 21.49 11.38 -13.76
C TRP A 188 20.50 11.03 -14.88
N TRP A 189 19.90 12.03 -15.59
CA TRP A 189 19.00 11.76 -16.71
C TRP A 189 19.75 11.06 -17.84
N GLU A 190 20.96 11.54 -18.17
CA GLU A 190 21.82 10.91 -19.16
C GLU A 190 22.31 9.55 -18.70
N ASP A 191 22.79 9.46 -17.43
CA ASP A 191 23.28 8.23 -16.83
C ASP A 191 22.23 7.12 -16.81
N ALA A 192 21.00 7.46 -16.44
CA ALA A 192 19.87 6.53 -16.43
C ALA A 192 19.27 6.32 -17.82
N GLY A 193 19.54 7.19 -18.79
CA GLY A 193 18.87 7.25 -20.09
C GLY A 193 17.36 7.48 -19.89
N LEU A 194 17.03 8.51 -19.10
CA LEU A 194 15.64 8.85 -18.79
C LEU A 194 14.93 9.41 -20.01
N ASP A 195 13.72 8.91 -20.27
CA ASP A 195 12.72 9.61 -21.05
C ASP A 195 11.94 10.54 -20.10
N PRO A 196 11.98 11.89 -20.28
CA PRO A 196 11.34 12.83 -19.38
C PRO A 196 9.81 12.91 -19.56
N ARG A 197 9.26 12.11 -20.46
CA ARG A 197 7.81 12.02 -20.66
C ARG A 197 7.21 11.09 -19.62
N MET A 198 5.98 11.40 -19.23
CA MET A 198 5.25 10.63 -18.22
C MET A 198 3.94 10.08 -18.77
N THR A 199 3.54 8.93 -18.27
CA THR A 199 2.19 8.40 -18.39
C THR A 199 1.59 8.25 -17.00
N CYS A 200 0.37 8.75 -16.81
CA CYS A 200 -0.34 8.66 -15.53
C CYS A 200 -1.53 7.71 -15.64
N VAL A 201 -1.70 6.89 -14.60
CA VAL A 201 -2.78 5.88 -14.49
C VAL A 201 -3.29 5.88 -13.07
N SER A 202 -4.60 5.77 -12.87
CA SER A 202 -5.16 5.43 -11.56
C SER A 202 -5.63 3.97 -11.56
N MET A 203 -5.10 3.19 -10.63
CA MET A 203 -5.62 1.88 -10.24
C MET A 203 -6.47 2.02 -8.96
N GLY A 204 -7.15 3.21 -8.83
CA GLY A 204 -7.86 3.71 -7.68
C GLY A 204 -6.98 4.39 -6.66
N ASN A 205 -5.69 4.43 -6.92
CA ASN A 205 -4.70 5.36 -6.37
C ASN A 205 -3.84 5.85 -7.55
N PRO A 206 -3.32 7.09 -7.50
CA PRO A 206 -2.63 7.69 -8.62
C PRO A 206 -1.21 7.16 -8.80
N HIS A 207 -0.83 6.90 -10.05
CA HIS A 207 0.50 6.45 -10.45
C HIS A 207 1.04 7.26 -11.60
N VAL A 208 2.34 7.59 -11.58
CA VAL A 208 3.09 8.15 -12.70
C VAL A 208 4.24 7.22 -13.06
N THR A 209 4.41 6.96 -14.35
CA THR A 209 5.43 6.09 -14.91
C THR A 209 6.38 6.88 -15.81
N PHE A 210 7.67 6.65 -15.62
CA PHE A 210 8.77 7.16 -16.46
C PHE A 210 9.57 5.98 -16.98
N TYR A 211 9.97 6.03 -18.25
CA TYR A 211 10.83 5.02 -18.84
C TYR A 211 12.30 5.45 -18.83
N CYS A 212 13.21 4.50 -18.60
CA CYS A 212 14.64 4.74 -18.62
C CYS A 212 15.40 3.48 -19.04
N ARG A 213 16.66 3.64 -19.48
CA ARG A 213 17.49 2.52 -19.87
C ARG A 213 18.04 1.72 -18.69
N ASP A 214 18.29 2.39 -17.56
CA ASP A 214 18.81 1.74 -16.34
C ASP A 214 18.17 2.34 -15.08
N VAL A 215 17.22 1.62 -14.49
CA VAL A 215 16.55 2.05 -13.25
C VAL A 215 17.48 2.11 -12.02
N ALA A 216 18.63 1.42 -12.05
CA ALA A 216 19.56 1.45 -10.94
C ALA A 216 20.27 2.81 -10.81
N ARG A 217 20.41 3.54 -11.93
CA ARG A 217 21.00 4.88 -11.99
C ARG A 217 20.09 6.01 -11.52
N VAL A 218 18.78 5.74 -11.37
CA VAL A 218 17.82 6.74 -10.89
C VAL A 218 18.02 7.00 -9.40
N PRO A 219 18.28 8.25 -8.97
CA PRO A 219 18.46 8.62 -7.55
C PRO A 219 17.08 8.72 -6.87
N LEU A 220 16.35 7.61 -6.77
CA LEU A 220 14.95 7.55 -6.40
C LEU A 220 14.64 8.17 -5.03
N ALA A 221 15.56 8.08 -4.07
CA ALA A 221 15.41 8.67 -2.74
C ALA A 221 15.35 10.22 -2.76
N SER A 222 15.92 10.87 -3.78
CA SER A 222 15.88 12.32 -3.93
C SER A 222 14.83 12.80 -4.91
N VAL A 223 14.60 12.08 -6.03
CA VAL A 223 13.66 12.49 -7.06
C VAL A 223 12.22 12.07 -6.73
N GLY A 224 12.04 10.93 -6.07
CA GLY A 224 10.74 10.40 -5.69
C GLY A 224 9.88 11.38 -4.88
N PRO A 225 10.37 11.91 -3.74
CA PRO A 225 9.58 12.85 -2.93
C PRO A 225 9.30 14.17 -3.65
N ARG A 226 10.18 14.65 -4.54
CA ARG A 226 9.94 15.86 -5.33
C ARG A 226 8.78 15.69 -6.29
N ILE A 227 8.72 14.53 -6.97
CA ILE A 227 7.63 14.21 -7.90
C ILE A 227 6.35 13.94 -7.12
N GLU A 228 6.40 13.11 -6.07
CA GLU A 228 5.24 12.76 -5.24
C GLU A 228 4.44 13.99 -4.80
N THR A 229 5.15 15.03 -4.33
CA THR A 229 4.55 16.21 -3.69
C THR A 229 4.40 17.41 -4.63
N HIS A 230 4.74 17.27 -5.92
CA HIS A 230 4.64 18.37 -6.86
C HIS A 230 3.19 18.83 -7.09
N SER A 231 2.99 20.13 -7.29
CA SER A 231 1.67 20.77 -7.41
C SER A 231 0.79 20.25 -8.55
N ILE A 232 1.38 19.65 -9.60
CA ILE A 232 0.60 18.98 -10.66
C ILE A 232 -0.10 17.70 -10.16
N PHE A 233 0.26 17.19 -8.98
CA PHE A 233 -0.34 16.03 -8.32
C PHE A 233 -0.99 16.44 -6.99
N PRO A 234 -2.17 17.11 -7.01
CA PRO A 234 -2.78 17.70 -5.80
C PRO A 234 -3.13 16.68 -4.69
N ARG A 235 -3.24 15.40 -5.03
CA ARG A 235 -3.45 14.29 -4.08
C ARG A 235 -2.20 13.44 -3.90
N ARG A 236 -1.02 13.96 -4.26
CA ARG A 236 0.24 13.23 -4.37
C ARG A 236 0.12 12.04 -5.33
N ILE A 237 1.23 11.37 -5.62
CA ILE A 237 1.27 10.29 -6.61
C ILE A 237 2.32 9.24 -6.24
N ASN A 238 2.09 7.97 -6.61
CA ASN A 238 3.11 6.93 -6.60
C ASN A 238 3.97 7.06 -7.86
N VAL A 239 5.28 6.98 -7.72
CA VAL A 239 6.25 7.24 -8.80
C VAL A 239 6.96 5.96 -9.19
N HIS A 240 6.98 5.64 -10.48
CA HIS A 240 7.61 4.46 -11.02
C HIS A 240 8.61 4.81 -12.10
N PHE A 241 9.85 4.32 -11.96
CA PHE A 241 10.84 4.32 -13.02
C PHE A 241 10.96 2.91 -13.57
N VAL A 242 10.87 2.77 -14.89
CA VAL A 242 10.71 1.49 -15.59
C VAL A 242 11.80 1.31 -16.63
N GLN A 243 12.47 0.18 -16.57
CA GLN A 243 13.41 -0.32 -17.59
C GLN A 243 12.77 -1.46 -18.36
N VAL A 244 12.63 -1.31 -19.65
CA VAL A 244 12.18 -2.41 -20.53
C VAL A 244 13.34 -3.35 -20.78
N LEU A 245 13.18 -4.62 -20.42
CA LEU A 245 14.20 -5.66 -20.62
C LEU A 245 13.88 -6.51 -21.86
N SER A 246 12.60 -6.73 -22.15
CA SER A 246 12.07 -7.37 -23.36
C SER A 246 10.59 -6.94 -23.52
N PRO A 247 9.93 -7.28 -24.64
CA PRO A 247 8.51 -6.99 -24.82
C PRO A 247 7.60 -7.54 -23.70
N GLU A 248 8.02 -8.62 -23.01
CA GLU A 248 7.25 -9.29 -21.97
C GLU A 248 7.81 -9.04 -20.56
N ARG A 249 8.90 -8.26 -20.45
CA ARG A 249 9.59 -8.12 -19.17
C ARG A 249 10.12 -6.73 -18.92
N VAL A 250 9.70 -6.16 -17.80
CA VAL A 250 10.21 -4.88 -17.30
C VAL A 250 10.84 -5.04 -15.92
N ARG A 251 11.72 -4.11 -15.58
CA ARG A 251 12.20 -3.90 -14.22
C ARG A 251 11.74 -2.53 -13.77
N MET A 252 11.15 -2.44 -12.60
CA MET A 252 10.70 -1.17 -12.05
C MET A 252 11.29 -0.91 -10.67
N ARG A 253 11.46 0.38 -10.34
CA ARG A 253 11.68 0.87 -8.98
C ARG A 253 10.59 1.85 -8.63
N THR A 254 10.13 1.78 -7.39
CA THR A 254 8.93 2.50 -6.94
C THR A 254 9.26 3.38 -5.74
N TRP A 255 8.70 4.58 -5.77
CA TRP A 255 8.49 5.44 -4.62
C TRP A 255 7.00 5.50 -4.36
N GLU A 256 6.54 4.90 -3.28
CA GLU A 256 5.12 4.89 -2.92
C GLU A 256 4.74 6.13 -2.12
N ARG A 257 3.61 6.68 -2.43
CA ARG A 257 2.99 7.84 -1.78
C ARG A 257 2.86 7.60 -0.28
N GLY A 258 3.58 8.41 0.53
CA GLY A 258 3.58 8.34 1.99
C GLY A 258 4.41 7.21 2.60
N SER A 259 4.98 6.31 1.77
CA SER A 259 5.77 5.15 2.27
C SER A 259 7.21 5.16 1.77
N GLY A 260 7.53 5.92 0.73
CA GLY A 260 8.88 5.98 0.18
C GLY A 260 9.24 4.80 -0.72
N ILE A 261 10.51 4.38 -0.68
CA ILE A 261 10.99 3.24 -1.48
C ILE A 261 10.46 1.95 -0.89
N THR A 262 9.70 1.18 -1.69
CA THR A 262 9.16 -0.11 -1.33
C THR A 262 9.69 -1.23 -2.22
N MET A 263 9.64 -2.46 -1.73
CA MET A 263 10.12 -3.64 -2.45
C MET A 263 9.15 -4.07 -3.57
N ALA A 264 7.86 -3.77 -3.42
CA ALA A 264 6.81 -4.12 -4.38
C ALA A 264 5.56 -3.28 -4.19
N CYS A 265 5.00 -2.79 -5.30
CA CYS A 265 3.74 -2.08 -5.37
C CYS A 265 2.81 -2.79 -6.36
N GLY A 266 1.75 -3.43 -5.87
CA GLY A 266 0.82 -4.22 -6.71
C GLY A 266 0.04 -3.34 -7.70
N THR A 267 -0.53 -2.22 -7.21
CA THR A 267 -1.21 -1.22 -8.06
C THR A 267 -0.25 -0.55 -9.03
N GLY A 268 0.99 -0.28 -8.59
CA GLY A 268 2.04 0.26 -9.44
C GLY A 268 2.43 -0.68 -10.57
N ALA A 269 2.56 -1.99 -10.30
CA ALA A 269 2.83 -2.98 -11.35
C ALA A 269 1.70 -3.01 -12.39
N SER A 270 0.43 -2.94 -11.95
CA SER A 270 -0.71 -2.87 -12.85
C SER A 270 -0.71 -1.58 -13.68
N ALA A 271 -0.42 -0.42 -13.05
CA ALA A 271 -0.31 0.85 -13.75
C ALA A 271 0.82 0.86 -14.78
N VAL A 272 1.97 0.25 -14.47
CA VAL A 272 3.10 0.10 -15.39
C VAL A 272 2.72 -0.79 -16.58
N CYS A 273 1.99 -1.89 -16.37
CA CYS A 273 1.48 -2.70 -17.48
C CYS A 273 0.56 -1.90 -18.39
N VAL A 274 -0.35 -1.08 -17.83
CA VAL A 274 -1.26 -0.22 -18.60
C VAL A 274 -0.49 0.85 -19.38
N SER A 275 0.54 1.44 -18.79
CA SER A 275 1.34 2.49 -19.44
C SER A 275 2.29 1.95 -20.51
N GLY A 276 2.50 0.63 -20.59
CA GLY A 276 3.38 -0.03 -21.55
C GLY A 276 2.68 -0.58 -22.79
N VAL A 277 1.36 -0.40 -22.90
CA VAL A 277 0.53 -0.84 -24.04
C VAL A 277 0.31 0.32 -25.07
#